data_2752c0079a71480eb69de70c7c57fc32
#
_entry.id   2752c0079a71480eb69de70c7c57fc32
#
_cell.length_a   1.000
_cell.length_b   1.000
_cell.length_c   1.000
_cell.angle_alpha   90.00
_cell.angle_beta   90.00
_cell.angle_gamma   90.00
#
_symmetry.space_group_name_H-M   'P 1'
#
loop_
_entity.id
_entity.type
_entity.pdbx_description
1 polymer ?
#
loop_
_entity_poly.entity_id
_entity_poly.type
_entity_poly.pdbx_seq_one_letter_code
_entity_poly.pdbx_strand_id
1 'polypeptide(L)'
;VGQVTGNLFVTAGWSSQYHLKGVLEAAIKGGDLTRAGIRRAAANVDVDSDGMMPIKNLGKDGAQTETFVGVPTSDNLSGIKSLASKYTGPSAAAYDWSAGACS
;
A
#
# COMPACT_ATOMS: atom_id res chain seq x y z
N VAL A 1 -22.37 3.61 -16.52
CA VAL A 1 -21.63 3.65 -15.26
C VAL A 1 -21.60 5.11 -14.84
N GLY A 2 -22.24 5.45 -13.70
CA GLY A 2 -22.29 6.82 -13.20
C GLY A 2 -20.89 7.38 -12.94
N GLN A 3 -20.75 8.70 -13.04
CA GLN A 3 -19.52 9.39 -12.71
C GLN A 3 -19.18 9.12 -11.24
N VAL A 4 -18.10 8.39 -11.00
CA VAL A 4 -17.59 8.18 -9.64
C VAL A 4 -16.88 9.46 -9.24
N THR A 5 -17.51 10.23 -8.38
CA THR A 5 -16.83 11.38 -7.75
C THR A 5 -15.69 10.83 -6.89
N GLY A 6 -14.45 11.22 -7.22
CA GLY A 6 -13.27 10.79 -6.46
C GLY A 6 -13.42 11.21 -5.00
N ASN A 7 -13.48 10.23 -4.11
CA ASN A 7 -13.38 10.46 -2.69
C ASN A 7 -12.39 9.45 -2.08
N LEU A 8 -11.95 9.73 -0.87
CA LEU A 8 -10.93 8.93 -0.18
C LEU A 8 -11.33 7.44 -0.07
N PHE A 9 -12.60 7.15 0.17
CA PHE A 9 -13.08 5.77 0.34
C PHE A 9 -13.07 5.00 -0.98
N VAL A 10 -13.44 5.65 -2.08
CA VAL A 10 -13.35 5.05 -3.42
C VAL A 10 -11.90 4.77 -3.78
N THR A 11 -11.00 5.73 -3.54
CA THR A 11 -9.57 5.58 -3.81
C THR A 11 -8.96 4.46 -2.95
N ALA A 12 -9.29 4.40 -1.67
CA ALA A 12 -8.80 3.36 -0.77
C ALA A 12 -9.33 1.97 -1.16
N GLY A 13 -10.62 1.87 -1.50
CA GLY A 13 -11.20 0.63 -2.01
C GLY A 13 -10.56 0.17 -3.30
N TRP A 14 -10.31 1.07 -4.23
CA TRP A 14 -9.64 0.77 -5.49
C TRP A 14 -8.20 0.31 -5.27
N SER A 15 -7.40 1.05 -4.48
CA SER A 15 -6.00 0.72 -4.24
C SER A 15 -5.82 -0.62 -3.52
N SER A 16 -6.72 -0.99 -2.62
CA SER A 16 -6.65 -2.27 -1.91
C SER A 16 -6.80 -3.48 -2.84
N GLN A 17 -7.50 -3.33 -3.99
CA GLN A 17 -7.68 -4.42 -4.96
C GLN A 17 -6.38 -4.80 -5.66
N TYR A 18 -5.45 -3.87 -5.84
CA TYR A 18 -4.13 -4.19 -6.41
C TYR A 18 -3.36 -5.18 -5.53
N HIS A 19 -3.41 -5.00 -4.21
CA HIS A 19 -2.77 -5.93 -3.27
C HIS A 19 -3.42 -7.31 -3.34
N LEU A 20 -4.75 -7.38 -3.30
CA LEU A 20 -5.46 -8.64 -3.41
C LEU A 20 -5.17 -9.34 -4.75
N LYS A 21 -5.24 -8.61 -5.86
CA LYS A 21 -4.92 -9.12 -7.19
C LYS A 21 -3.50 -9.68 -7.25
N GLY A 22 -2.50 -8.91 -6.81
CA GLY A 22 -1.10 -9.32 -6.84
C GLY A 22 -0.83 -10.59 -6.04
N VAL A 23 -1.42 -10.69 -4.83
CA VAL A 23 -1.31 -11.90 -4.00
C VAL A 23 -1.96 -13.11 -4.66
N LEU A 24 -3.15 -12.95 -5.23
CA LEU A 24 -3.86 -14.06 -5.89
C LEU A 24 -3.12 -14.50 -7.16
N GLU A 25 -2.63 -13.58 -7.99
CA GLU A 25 -1.83 -13.92 -9.17
C GLU A 25 -0.55 -14.68 -8.80
N ALA A 26 0.13 -14.26 -7.72
CA ALA A 26 1.32 -14.95 -7.22
C ALA A 26 0.98 -16.36 -6.71
N ALA A 27 -0.15 -16.53 -6.01
CA ALA A 27 -0.61 -17.84 -5.54
C ALA A 27 -1.00 -18.77 -6.71
N ILE A 28 -1.69 -18.24 -7.72
CA ILE A 28 -2.04 -18.98 -8.96
C ILE A 28 -0.74 -19.42 -9.67
N LYS A 29 0.21 -18.51 -9.86
CA LYS A 29 1.49 -18.83 -10.49
C LYS A 29 2.28 -19.87 -9.70
N GLY A 30 2.17 -19.85 -8.37
CA GLY A 30 2.76 -20.87 -7.48
C GLY A 30 2.01 -22.20 -7.44
N GLY A 31 0.84 -22.31 -8.07
CA GLY A 31 0.03 -23.52 -8.12
C GLY A 31 -0.62 -23.91 -6.79
N ASP A 32 -0.68 -22.99 -5.82
CA ASP A 32 -1.23 -23.27 -4.48
C ASP A 32 -2.21 -22.19 -4.03
N LEU A 33 -3.50 -22.45 -4.25
CA LEU A 33 -4.60 -21.60 -3.83
C LEU A 33 -5.17 -21.97 -2.44
N THR A 34 -4.50 -22.84 -1.72
CA THR A 34 -4.85 -23.08 -0.32
C THR A 34 -4.60 -21.84 0.53
N ARG A 35 -5.22 -21.78 1.71
CA ARG A 35 -4.97 -20.70 2.68
C ARG A 35 -3.47 -20.54 3.00
N ALA A 36 -2.74 -21.65 3.09
CA ALA A 36 -1.29 -21.65 3.33
C ALA A 36 -0.53 -21.10 2.11
N GLY A 37 -0.92 -21.48 0.90
CA GLY A 37 -0.33 -20.97 -0.34
C GLY A 37 -0.54 -19.48 -0.53
N ILE A 38 -1.76 -18.99 -0.28
CA ILE A 38 -2.07 -17.55 -0.34
C ILE A 38 -1.25 -16.77 0.70
N ARG A 39 -1.10 -17.28 1.92
CA ARG A 39 -0.25 -16.64 2.94
C ARG A 39 1.22 -16.59 2.53
N ARG A 40 1.75 -17.67 1.93
CA ARG A 40 3.12 -17.66 1.39
C ARG A 40 3.28 -16.65 0.25
N ALA A 41 2.31 -16.59 -0.65
CA ALA A 41 2.30 -15.60 -1.73
C ALA A 41 2.33 -14.17 -1.15
N ALA A 42 1.43 -13.86 -0.21
CA ALA A 42 1.38 -12.55 0.42
C ALA A 42 2.68 -12.15 1.12
N ALA A 43 3.39 -13.12 1.72
CA ALA A 43 4.67 -12.88 2.40
C ALA A 43 5.86 -12.67 1.45
N ASN A 44 5.71 -12.92 0.15
CA ASN A 44 6.82 -12.92 -0.81
C ASN A 44 6.57 -12.12 -2.08
N VAL A 45 5.39 -11.54 -2.25
CA VAL A 45 5.05 -10.78 -3.46
C VAL A 45 5.32 -9.29 -3.27
N ASP A 46 5.93 -8.70 -4.26
CA ASP A 46 6.02 -7.25 -4.41
C ASP A 46 4.78 -6.78 -5.18
N VAL A 47 3.96 -5.96 -4.57
CA VAL A 47 2.74 -5.46 -5.18
C VAL A 47 2.95 -4.06 -5.73
N ASP A 48 2.79 -3.92 -7.03
CA ASP A 48 2.71 -2.63 -7.71
C ASP A 48 1.25 -2.20 -7.80
N SER A 49 0.96 -1.02 -7.30
CA SER A 49 -0.36 -0.40 -7.31
C SER A 49 -0.51 0.66 -8.40
N ASP A 50 0.26 0.54 -9.48
CA ASP A 50 0.26 1.49 -10.61
C ASP A 50 0.52 2.94 -10.16
N GLY A 51 1.49 3.10 -9.27
CA GLY A 51 1.93 4.39 -8.76
C GLY A 51 1.05 5.00 -7.65
N MET A 52 -0.06 4.35 -7.26
CA MET A 52 -0.91 4.85 -6.17
C MET A 52 -0.25 4.71 -4.80
N MET A 53 0.57 3.70 -4.62
CA MET A 53 1.33 3.45 -3.40
C MET A 53 2.74 2.97 -3.76
N PRO A 54 3.74 3.15 -2.89
CA PRO A 54 5.05 2.55 -3.09
C PRO A 54 4.96 1.03 -3.25
N ILE A 55 5.78 0.46 -4.13
CA ILE A 55 5.90 -1.00 -4.25
C ILE A 55 6.39 -1.56 -2.93
N LYS A 56 5.65 -2.50 -2.38
CA LYS A 56 5.93 -3.09 -1.08
C LYS A 56 5.81 -4.60 -1.10
N ASN A 57 6.74 -5.25 -0.43
CA ASN A 57 6.63 -6.65 -0.05
C ASN A 57 6.00 -6.74 1.34
N LEU A 58 4.75 -7.15 1.39
CA LEU A 58 3.97 -7.19 2.64
C LEU A 58 4.58 -8.11 3.71
N GLY A 59 5.40 -9.09 3.32
CA GLY A 59 6.03 -10.01 4.25
C GLY A 59 7.40 -9.57 4.75
N LYS A 60 8.09 -8.70 4.01
CA LYS A 60 9.46 -8.26 4.32
C LYS A 60 9.52 -6.84 4.84
N ASP A 61 8.71 -5.96 4.26
CA ASP A 61 8.82 -4.52 4.52
C ASP A 61 7.97 -4.08 5.71
N GLY A 62 7.18 -5.00 6.28
CA GLY A 62 6.32 -4.71 7.43
C GLY A 62 5.24 -3.67 7.11
N ALA A 63 5.02 -2.75 8.03
CA ALA A 63 4.04 -1.70 7.84
C ALA A 63 4.56 -0.59 6.90
N GLN A 64 3.62 0.17 6.34
CA GLN A 64 3.95 1.32 5.53
C GLN A 64 4.64 2.40 6.36
N THR A 65 5.89 2.71 6.04
CA THR A 65 6.68 3.76 6.69
C THR A 65 6.76 5.04 5.88
N GLU A 66 6.46 4.96 4.58
CA GLU A 66 6.47 6.11 3.69
C GLU A 66 5.11 6.81 3.66
N THR A 67 5.14 8.12 3.63
CA THR A 67 3.97 8.98 3.48
C THR A 67 4.26 10.13 2.52
N PHE A 68 3.25 10.88 2.15
CA PHE A 68 3.45 12.17 1.52
C PHE A 68 3.13 13.29 2.51
N VAL A 69 3.82 14.40 2.35
CA VAL A 69 3.57 15.63 3.10
C VAL A 69 3.04 16.68 2.15
N GLY A 70 1.93 17.29 2.48
CA GLY A 70 1.28 18.28 1.64
C GLY A 70 0.71 19.45 2.41
N VAL A 71 0.43 20.51 1.70
CA VAL A 71 -0.27 21.70 2.23
C VAL A 71 -1.62 21.86 1.52
N PRO A 72 -2.64 22.40 2.19
CA PRO A 72 -3.90 22.72 1.55
C PRO A 72 -3.70 23.72 0.39
N THR A 73 -4.45 23.53 -0.70
CA THR A 73 -4.47 24.44 -1.84
C THR A 73 -5.83 24.42 -2.52
N SER A 74 -6.19 25.52 -3.16
CA SER A 74 -7.35 25.61 -4.05
C SER A 74 -7.00 25.33 -5.53
N ASP A 75 -5.72 25.11 -5.85
CA ASP A 75 -5.23 25.09 -7.23
C ASP A 75 -5.50 23.76 -7.97
N ASN A 76 -5.98 22.76 -7.24
CA ASN A 76 -6.31 21.47 -7.83
C ASN A 76 -7.52 20.79 -7.14
N LEU A 77 -8.10 19.80 -7.81
CA LEU A 77 -9.29 19.10 -7.34
C LEU A 77 -9.05 18.27 -6.05
N SER A 78 -7.81 17.88 -5.77
CA SER A 78 -7.49 17.14 -4.55
C SER A 78 -7.43 18.04 -3.31
N GLY A 79 -7.34 19.34 -3.50
CA GLY A 79 -7.21 20.32 -2.40
C GLY A 79 -5.87 20.26 -1.67
N ILE A 80 -4.90 19.48 -2.18
CA ILE A 80 -3.59 19.28 -1.54
C ILE A 80 -2.47 19.44 -2.58
N LYS A 81 -1.50 20.28 -2.24
CA LYS A 81 -0.24 20.39 -2.98
C LYS A 81 0.82 19.58 -2.26
N SER A 82 1.40 18.59 -2.94
CA SER A 82 2.47 17.77 -2.37
C SER A 82 3.75 18.61 -2.19
N LEU A 83 4.33 18.55 -1.00
CA LEU A 83 5.64 19.13 -0.68
C LEU A 83 6.74 18.07 -0.75
N ALA A 84 6.45 16.86 -0.31
CA ALA A 84 7.35 15.72 -0.38
C ALA A 84 6.55 14.45 -0.63
N SER A 85 7.02 13.62 -1.55
CA SER A 85 6.54 12.26 -1.77
C SER A 85 7.56 11.28 -1.20
N LYS A 86 7.11 10.12 -0.75
CA LYS A 86 7.98 9.08 -0.15
C LYS A 86 8.78 9.58 1.05
N TYR A 87 8.15 10.37 1.90
CA TYR A 87 8.76 10.84 3.14
C TYR A 87 8.68 9.75 4.22
N THR A 88 9.81 9.40 4.80
CA THR A 88 9.89 8.54 5.98
C THR A 88 10.43 9.36 7.14
N GLY A 89 9.63 9.56 8.18
CA GLY A 89 10.04 10.29 9.37
C GLY A 89 11.11 9.54 10.17
N PRO A 90 11.93 10.25 10.97
CA PRO A 90 13.02 9.61 11.76
C PRO A 90 12.51 8.51 12.69
N SER A 91 11.39 8.70 13.35
CA SER A 91 10.78 7.70 14.23
C SER A 91 10.34 6.43 13.48
N ALA A 92 9.76 6.60 12.28
CA ALA A 92 9.36 5.47 11.45
C ALA A 92 10.56 4.73 10.86
N ALA A 93 11.64 5.45 10.54
CA ALA A 93 12.88 4.86 10.05
C ALA A 93 13.63 4.07 11.14
N ALA A 94 13.53 4.52 12.39
CA ALA A 94 14.20 3.89 13.53
C ALA A 94 13.37 2.78 14.19
N TYR A 95 12.09 2.63 13.82
CA TYR A 95 11.21 1.66 14.47
C TYR A 95 11.54 0.23 14.03
N ASP A 96 11.76 -0.64 15.00
CA ASP A 96 11.95 -2.08 14.77
C ASP A 96 10.61 -2.81 14.72
N TRP A 97 10.16 -3.09 13.51
CA TRP A 97 8.91 -3.81 13.24
C TRP A 97 8.97 -5.29 13.63
N SER A 98 10.19 -5.84 13.83
CA SER A 98 10.37 -7.24 14.23
C SER A 98 10.15 -7.45 15.73
N ALA A 99 10.26 -6.40 16.52
CA ALA A 99 10.07 -6.45 17.98
C ALA A 99 8.62 -6.67 18.44
N GLY A 100 7.67 -6.67 17.49
CA GLY A 100 6.25 -6.81 17.75
C GLY A 100 5.60 -5.51 18.23
N ALA A 101 4.29 -5.39 17.98
CA ALA A 101 3.51 -4.26 18.46
C ALA A 101 3.28 -4.41 19.97
N CYS A 102 3.71 -3.43 20.75
CA CYS A 102 3.36 -3.28 22.15
C CYS A 102 3.85 -4.43 23.06
N SER A 103 5.15 -4.52 23.26
CA SER A 103 5.67 -5.15 24.47
C SER A 103 5.63 -4.16 25.65
#